data_b0ecafd7f6058c0a2a4a90e1358e7982
#
_entry.id   b0ecafd7f6058c0a2a4a90e1358e7982
#
_cell.length_a   1.000
_cell.length_b   1.000
_cell.length_c   1.000
_cell.angle_alpha   90.00
_cell.angle_beta   90.00
_cell.angle_gamma   90.00
#
_symmetry.space_group_name_H-M   'P 1'
#
loop_
_entity.id
_entity.type
_entity.pdbx_description
1 polymer ?
#
loop_
_entity_poly.entity_id
_entity_poly.type
_entity_poly.pdbx_seq_one_letter_code
_entity_poly.pdbx_strand_id
1 'polypeptide(L)'
;FRSAIEQAAVRSNHYLADVLDYYTTTRGEFTVVCADGKPIGIGKLTVLYDNSAWLELLRVHPQYQRQGAGTAIYRRYFEQLPQLGCGSAAMYTGVKNVASAALAKNFGLQKDSVFRGMTCTLADVCLLQSLSQLPTLHPLTPQQAVEQLLPHKEQLGGYLNINHTFYRINEANCRGMASAGWVFSDGERVLVLGSRFQPDRALYIAAAIDRDGSIPRPDLLLWAKTQAALRGIPRLTAHFFLPDGQSNPTVQQFYQSNGFVQDPSDDVVCTNHPLTK
;
A
#
# COMPACT_ATOMS: atom_id res chain seq x y z
N PHE A 1 -11.25 -25.39 -1.94
CA PHE A 1 -10.88 -24.08 -1.34
C PHE A 1 -10.48 -23.08 -2.43
N ARG A 2 -9.44 -23.37 -3.27
CA ARG A 2 -8.97 -22.48 -4.35
C ARG A 2 -10.07 -22.16 -5.35
N SER A 3 -10.79 -23.15 -5.88
CA SER A 3 -11.90 -22.93 -6.82
C SER A 3 -13.05 -22.12 -6.23
N ALA A 4 -13.30 -22.24 -4.94
CA ALA A 4 -14.32 -21.49 -4.22
C ALA A 4 -13.94 -20.00 -4.08
N ILE A 5 -12.67 -19.71 -3.87
CA ILE A 5 -12.14 -18.34 -3.83
C ILE A 5 -12.19 -17.70 -5.22
N GLU A 6 -11.82 -18.45 -6.25
CA GLU A 6 -11.90 -18.03 -7.64
C GLU A 6 -13.35 -17.73 -8.06
N GLN A 7 -14.31 -18.53 -7.64
CA GLN A 7 -15.74 -18.29 -7.88
C GLN A 7 -16.27 -17.06 -7.14
N ALA A 8 -15.85 -16.81 -5.89
CA ALA A 8 -16.23 -15.61 -5.14
C ALA A 8 -15.55 -14.35 -5.69
N ALA A 9 -14.39 -14.50 -6.33
CA ALA A 9 -13.62 -13.43 -6.96
C ALA A 9 -14.06 -13.07 -8.38
N VAL A 10 -15.05 -13.78 -8.95
CA VAL A 10 -15.51 -13.62 -10.33
C VAL A 10 -15.92 -12.18 -10.66
N ARG A 11 -15.10 -11.54 -11.42
CA ARG A 11 -15.17 -10.30 -12.22
C ARG A 11 -14.25 -9.15 -11.84
N SER A 12 -13.32 -9.29 -10.95
CA SER A 12 -12.30 -8.24 -10.78
C SER A 12 -10.91 -8.83 -10.60
N ASN A 13 -10.18 -8.85 -11.68
CA ASN A 13 -8.75 -9.10 -11.80
C ASN A 13 -8.28 -10.55 -11.59
N HIS A 14 -7.77 -11.13 -12.66
CA HIS A 14 -7.07 -12.41 -12.72
C HIS A 14 -5.87 -12.54 -11.74
N TYR A 15 -5.48 -11.45 -11.05
CA TYR A 15 -4.31 -11.44 -10.17
C TYR A 15 -4.50 -12.22 -8.87
N LEU A 16 -5.73 -12.47 -8.41
CA LEU A 16 -5.95 -13.11 -7.10
C LEU A 16 -5.40 -14.54 -7.07
N ALA A 17 -5.52 -15.27 -8.18
CA ALA A 17 -4.95 -16.62 -8.29
C ALA A 17 -3.41 -16.60 -8.10
N ASP A 18 -2.76 -15.57 -8.63
CA ASP A 18 -1.31 -15.42 -8.60
C ASP A 18 -0.77 -14.99 -7.22
N VAL A 19 -1.61 -14.35 -6.39
CA VAL A 19 -1.23 -13.85 -5.06
C VAL A 19 -1.88 -14.61 -3.91
N LEU A 20 -2.66 -15.64 -4.20
CA LEU A 20 -3.39 -16.39 -3.16
C LEU A 20 -2.45 -17.01 -2.14
N ASP A 21 -1.36 -17.61 -2.59
CA ASP A 21 -0.37 -18.24 -1.70
C ASP A 21 0.26 -17.20 -0.76
N TYR A 22 0.55 -16.00 -1.25
CA TYR A 22 1.01 -14.89 -0.41
C TYR A 22 -0.02 -14.56 0.68
N TYR A 23 -1.29 -14.39 0.32
CA TYR A 23 -2.31 -14.00 1.30
C TYR A 23 -2.66 -15.11 2.29
N THR A 24 -2.55 -16.38 1.90
CA THR A 24 -2.82 -17.52 2.80
C THR A 24 -1.66 -17.80 3.76
N THR A 25 -0.42 -17.43 3.39
CA THR A 25 0.78 -17.64 4.21
C THR A 25 1.17 -16.42 5.05
N THR A 26 0.76 -15.21 4.65
CA THR A 26 1.05 -13.98 5.40
C THR A 26 0.29 -13.96 6.74
N ARG A 27 0.98 -13.53 7.82
CA ARG A 27 0.41 -13.43 9.18
C ARG A 27 -0.91 -12.68 9.18
N GLY A 28 -1.94 -13.28 9.81
CA GLY A 28 -3.29 -12.75 9.89
C GLY A 28 -4.34 -13.82 9.58
N GLU A 29 -5.51 -13.42 9.07
CA GLU A 29 -6.59 -14.34 8.77
C GLU A 29 -7.12 -14.14 7.34
N PHE A 30 -7.28 -15.23 6.59
CA PHE A 30 -8.00 -15.24 5.32
C PHE A 30 -9.41 -15.77 5.58
N THR A 31 -10.42 -14.93 5.38
CA THR A 31 -11.82 -15.21 5.69
C THR A 31 -12.61 -15.53 4.42
N VAL A 32 -13.43 -16.56 4.47
CA VAL A 32 -14.43 -16.90 3.43
C VAL A 32 -15.81 -16.89 4.07
N VAL A 33 -16.76 -16.19 3.46
CA VAL A 33 -18.17 -16.25 3.85
C VAL A 33 -18.96 -17.10 2.86
N CYS A 34 -19.81 -17.97 3.37
CA CYS A 34 -20.62 -18.90 2.58
C CYS A 34 -22.12 -18.66 2.79
N ALA A 35 -22.94 -18.91 1.75
CA ALA A 35 -24.37 -19.07 1.82
C ALA A 35 -24.73 -20.44 1.25
N ASP A 36 -25.51 -21.23 1.99
CA ASP A 36 -25.92 -22.61 1.60
C ASP A 36 -24.74 -23.48 1.15
N GLY A 37 -23.60 -23.38 1.89
CA GLY A 37 -22.37 -24.10 1.61
C GLY A 37 -21.56 -23.57 0.42
N LYS A 38 -22.03 -22.53 -0.28
CA LYS A 38 -21.34 -21.92 -1.42
C LYS A 38 -20.56 -20.68 -0.98
N PRO A 39 -19.27 -20.52 -1.34
CA PRO A 39 -18.51 -19.31 -1.09
C PRO A 39 -19.11 -18.12 -1.85
N ILE A 40 -19.43 -17.06 -1.12
CA ILE A 40 -20.04 -15.83 -1.68
C ILE A 40 -19.20 -14.57 -1.46
N GLY A 41 -18.17 -14.65 -0.63
CA GLY A 41 -17.28 -13.53 -0.39
C GLY A 41 -15.99 -13.94 0.31
N ILE A 42 -14.98 -13.10 0.18
CA ILE A 42 -13.67 -13.28 0.77
C ILE A 42 -13.16 -11.98 1.37
N GLY A 43 -12.22 -12.11 2.29
CA GLY A 43 -11.47 -11.00 2.85
C GLY A 43 -10.19 -11.46 3.50
N LYS A 44 -9.25 -10.52 3.68
CA LYS A 44 -7.98 -10.76 4.34
C LYS A 44 -7.74 -9.70 5.41
N LEU A 45 -7.39 -10.15 6.60
CA LEU A 45 -6.76 -9.36 7.64
C LEU A 45 -5.28 -9.71 7.65
N THR A 46 -4.41 -8.73 7.43
CA THR A 46 -2.94 -8.89 7.51
C THR A 46 -2.42 -8.14 8.73
N VAL A 47 -1.56 -8.80 9.52
CA VAL A 47 -0.88 -8.14 10.65
C VAL A 47 0.40 -7.48 10.14
N LEU A 48 0.52 -6.15 10.33
CA LEU A 48 1.67 -5.36 9.92
C LEU A 48 2.80 -5.42 10.95
N TYR A 49 3.96 -4.81 10.65
CA TYR A 49 5.14 -4.83 11.50
C TYR A 49 4.92 -4.21 12.89
N ASP A 50 4.02 -3.24 13.00
CA ASP A 50 3.63 -2.56 14.24
C ASP A 50 2.49 -3.27 15.00
N ASN A 51 2.14 -4.50 14.61
CA ASN A 51 0.99 -5.24 15.09
C ASN A 51 -0.36 -4.52 14.88
N SER A 52 -0.46 -3.58 13.95
CA SER A 52 -1.76 -3.13 13.46
C SER A 52 -2.32 -4.11 12.43
N ALA A 53 -3.65 -4.13 12.28
CA ALA A 53 -4.33 -4.94 11.28
C ALA A 53 -4.59 -4.11 10.01
N TRP A 54 -4.24 -4.67 8.87
CA TRP A 54 -4.61 -4.16 7.56
C TRP A 54 -5.73 -5.00 6.96
N LEU A 55 -6.90 -4.38 6.72
CA LEU A 55 -8.08 -5.04 6.18
C LEU A 55 -8.08 -4.88 4.66
N GLU A 56 -7.96 -5.99 3.95
CA GLU A 56 -7.78 -6.01 2.50
C GLU A 56 -8.58 -7.12 1.81
N LEU A 57 -8.61 -7.13 0.49
CA LEU A 57 -9.25 -8.16 -0.33
C LEU A 57 -10.76 -8.35 -0.10
N LEU A 58 -11.48 -7.42 0.50
CA LEU A 58 -12.93 -7.57 0.62
C LEU A 58 -13.56 -7.68 -0.77
N ARG A 59 -14.09 -8.85 -1.07
CA ARG A 59 -14.84 -9.14 -2.30
C ARG A 59 -16.08 -9.91 -1.96
N VAL A 60 -17.22 -9.49 -2.50
CA VAL A 60 -18.51 -10.19 -2.38
C VAL A 60 -19.06 -10.39 -3.78
N HIS A 61 -19.48 -11.61 -4.06
CA HIS A 61 -20.10 -11.96 -5.34
C HIS A 61 -21.28 -11.02 -5.66
N PRO A 62 -21.41 -10.46 -6.87
CA PRO A 62 -22.38 -9.43 -7.19
C PRO A 62 -23.82 -9.75 -6.79
N GLN A 63 -24.26 -10.99 -6.97
CA GLN A 63 -25.62 -11.46 -6.59
C GLN A 63 -25.87 -11.46 -5.08
N TYR A 64 -24.82 -11.46 -4.25
CA TYR A 64 -24.91 -11.49 -2.78
C TYR A 64 -24.50 -10.19 -2.13
N GLN A 65 -24.25 -9.14 -2.93
CA GLN A 65 -23.96 -7.81 -2.39
C GLN A 65 -25.20 -7.24 -1.70
N ARG A 66 -24.95 -6.36 -0.71
CA ARG A 66 -26.00 -5.71 0.11
C ARG A 66 -26.89 -6.69 0.92
N GLN A 67 -26.48 -7.94 1.07
CA GLN A 67 -27.14 -8.97 1.87
C GLN A 67 -26.36 -9.34 3.15
N GLY A 68 -25.46 -8.46 3.61
CA GLY A 68 -24.74 -8.65 4.87
C GLY A 68 -23.40 -9.40 4.78
N ALA A 69 -23.03 -9.97 3.61
CA ALA A 69 -21.78 -10.74 3.48
C ALA A 69 -20.53 -9.92 3.85
N GLY A 70 -20.42 -8.66 3.38
CA GLY A 70 -19.31 -7.76 3.75
C GLY A 70 -19.30 -7.45 5.26
N THR A 71 -20.47 -7.26 5.86
CA THR A 71 -20.62 -7.05 7.31
C THR A 71 -20.16 -8.27 8.10
N ALA A 72 -20.49 -9.48 7.63
CA ALA A 72 -20.04 -10.72 8.26
C ALA A 72 -18.51 -10.85 8.24
N ILE A 73 -17.85 -10.51 7.11
CA ILE A 73 -16.40 -10.49 7.00
C ILE A 73 -15.79 -9.48 7.97
N TYR A 74 -16.30 -8.25 8.02
CA TYR A 74 -15.80 -7.23 8.95
C TYR A 74 -16.01 -7.61 10.41
N ARG A 75 -17.17 -8.20 10.76
CA ARG A 75 -17.39 -8.73 12.13
C ARG A 75 -16.31 -9.74 12.48
N ARG A 76 -16.03 -10.68 11.57
CA ARG A 76 -14.97 -11.66 11.77
C ARG A 76 -13.59 -10.99 11.95
N TYR A 77 -13.25 -9.97 11.19
CA TYR A 77 -12.01 -9.22 11.37
C TYR A 77 -11.90 -8.66 12.79
N PHE A 78 -12.93 -7.97 13.26
CA PHE A 78 -12.92 -7.34 14.59
C PHE A 78 -12.92 -8.36 15.75
N GLU A 79 -13.50 -9.54 15.57
CA GLU A 79 -13.38 -10.66 16.51
C GLU A 79 -11.94 -11.20 16.58
N GLN A 80 -11.18 -11.11 15.49
CA GLN A 80 -9.81 -11.62 15.42
C GLN A 80 -8.76 -10.63 15.91
N LEU A 81 -9.02 -9.32 15.94
CA LEU A 81 -8.05 -8.32 16.36
C LEU A 81 -7.38 -8.64 17.71
N PRO A 82 -8.13 -8.91 18.80
CA PRO A 82 -7.52 -9.24 20.09
C PRO A 82 -6.72 -10.53 20.07
N GLN A 83 -7.18 -11.54 19.34
CA GLN A 83 -6.54 -12.87 19.24
C GLN A 83 -5.20 -12.79 18.50
N LEU A 84 -5.09 -11.88 17.53
CA LEU A 84 -3.87 -11.62 16.77
C LEU A 84 -2.94 -10.61 17.45
N GLY A 85 -3.36 -10.04 18.59
CA GLY A 85 -2.61 -9.01 19.30
C GLY A 85 -2.62 -7.65 18.59
N CYS A 86 -3.64 -7.38 17.76
CA CYS A 86 -3.76 -6.12 17.04
C CYS A 86 -4.47 -5.07 17.88
N GLY A 87 -3.81 -3.92 18.11
CA GLY A 87 -4.36 -2.79 18.86
C GLY A 87 -5.15 -1.80 18.00
N SER A 88 -5.08 -1.89 16.68
CA SER A 88 -5.79 -1.02 15.75
C SER A 88 -6.02 -1.71 14.41
N ALA A 89 -6.97 -1.20 13.63
CA ALA A 89 -7.23 -1.65 12.27
C ALA A 89 -7.25 -0.47 11.30
N ALA A 90 -6.83 -0.71 10.06
CA ALA A 90 -6.92 0.25 8.98
C ALA A 90 -7.23 -0.47 7.65
N MET A 91 -7.78 0.28 6.71
CA MET A 91 -8.05 -0.16 5.34
C MET A 91 -7.95 1.02 4.38
N TYR A 92 -7.90 0.77 3.09
CA TYR A 92 -8.08 1.81 2.10
C TYR A 92 -9.27 1.52 1.19
N THR A 93 -9.77 2.57 0.56
CA THR A 93 -10.74 2.46 -0.54
C THR A 93 -10.61 3.69 -1.45
N GLY A 94 -11.03 3.58 -2.71
CA GLY A 94 -11.12 4.75 -3.57
C GLY A 94 -12.11 5.78 -3.00
N VAL A 95 -11.81 7.07 -3.11
CA VAL A 95 -12.64 8.15 -2.55
C VAL A 95 -14.09 8.13 -3.04
N LYS A 96 -14.35 7.56 -4.21
CA LYS A 96 -15.70 7.41 -4.79
C LYS A 96 -16.43 6.14 -4.34
N ASN A 97 -15.77 5.25 -3.61
CA ASN A 97 -16.37 3.98 -3.16
C ASN A 97 -17.14 4.15 -1.85
N VAL A 98 -18.31 4.79 -1.95
CA VAL A 98 -19.18 5.11 -0.81
C VAL A 98 -19.58 3.86 -0.02
N ALA A 99 -19.82 2.74 -0.69
CA ALA A 99 -20.25 1.51 -0.02
C ALA A 99 -19.16 0.93 0.90
N SER A 100 -17.92 0.91 0.44
CA SER A 100 -16.78 0.45 1.24
C SER A 100 -16.50 1.41 2.41
N ALA A 101 -16.55 2.72 2.18
CA ALA A 101 -16.37 3.73 3.22
C ALA A 101 -17.47 3.65 4.30
N ALA A 102 -18.73 3.45 3.90
CA ALA A 102 -19.84 3.29 4.83
C ALA A 102 -19.70 2.01 5.68
N LEU A 103 -19.29 0.90 5.06
CA LEU A 103 -19.02 -0.34 5.78
C LEU A 103 -17.91 -0.14 6.82
N ALA A 104 -16.79 0.47 6.43
CA ALA A 104 -15.68 0.77 7.34
C ALA A 104 -16.14 1.64 8.53
N LYS A 105 -16.92 2.70 8.25
CA LYS A 105 -17.48 3.59 9.27
C LYS A 105 -18.36 2.86 10.29
N ASN A 106 -19.18 1.88 9.85
CA ASN A 106 -20.03 1.08 10.74
C ASN A 106 -19.24 0.24 11.74
N PHE A 107 -17.96 0.00 11.47
CA PHE A 107 -17.01 -0.68 12.36
C PHE A 107 -16.03 0.28 13.05
N GLY A 108 -16.34 1.57 13.09
CA GLY A 108 -15.57 2.57 13.83
C GLY A 108 -14.32 3.08 13.09
N LEU A 109 -14.08 2.69 11.83
CA LEU A 109 -13.00 3.27 11.05
C LEU A 109 -13.44 4.63 10.49
N GLN A 110 -12.61 5.64 10.69
CA GLN A 110 -12.86 6.99 10.20
C GLN A 110 -11.85 7.33 9.12
N LYS A 111 -12.24 8.23 8.20
CA LYS A 111 -11.34 8.79 7.22
C LYS A 111 -10.18 9.50 7.94
N ASP A 112 -8.97 9.15 7.55
CA ASP A 112 -7.73 9.71 8.09
C ASP A 112 -7.01 10.56 7.03
N SER A 113 -6.46 9.94 6.00
CA SER A 113 -5.64 10.62 4.99
C SER A 113 -6.07 10.24 3.57
N VAL A 114 -5.82 11.14 2.61
CA VAL A 114 -6.08 10.91 1.18
C VAL A 114 -4.79 10.93 0.40
N PHE A 115 -4.66 9.99 -0.54
CA PHE A 115 -3.47 9.80 -1.36
C PHE A 115 -3.84 9.75 -2.83
N ARG A 116 -2.97 10.31 -3.67
CA ARG A 116 -3.07 10.23 -5.13
C ARG A 116 -2.09 9.19 -5.65
N GLY A 117 -2.60 8.27 -6.46
CA GLY A 117 -1.81 7.30 -7.17
C GLY A 117 -1.23 7.86 -8.46
N MET A 118 0.03 7.47 -8.75
CA MET A 118 0.73 7.82 -9.97
C MET A 118 1.42 6.57 -10.51
N THR A 119 1.32 6.32 -11.80
CA THR A 119 1.92 5.14 -12.45
C THR A 119 2.83 5.53 -13.59
N CYS A 120 4.02 4.91 -13.66
CA CYS A 120 4.95 5.00 -14.78
C CYS A 120 5.16 3.62 -15.38
N THR A 121 4.82 3.45 -16.65
CA THR A 121 5.16 2.24 -17.42
C THR A 121 6.54 2.41 -18.02
N LEU A 122 7.40 1.46 -17.76
CA LEU A 122 8.76 1.41 -18.30
C LEU A 122 8.70 0.65 -19.62
N ALA A 123 8.28 1.33 -20.68
CA ALA A 123 8.51 0.82 -22.04
C ALA A 123 9.96 1.11 -22.38
N ASP A 124 10.69 0.16 -22.99
CA ASP A 124 12.07 0.20 -23.51
C ASP A 124 12.77 1.57 -23.43
N VAL A 125 12.83 2.14 -22.22
CA VAL A 125 13.45 3.44 -22.00
C VAL A 125 14.94 3.23 -22.18
N CYS A 126 15.53 3.99 -23.07
CA CYS A 126 16.98 4.07 -23.29
C CYS A 126 17.66 4.62 -22.01
N LEU A 127 17.67 3.82 -20.92
CA LEU A 127 18.23 4.18 -19.62
C LEU A 127 19.77 4.21 -19.64
N LEU A 128 20.39 3.67 -20.70
CA LEU A 128 21.82 3.48 -20.79
C LEU A 128 22.63 4.79 -20.89
N GLN A 129 21.98 5.89 -21.29
CA GLN A 129 22.69 7.17 -21.49
C GLN A 129 22.92 7.98 -20.21
N SER A 130 22.35 7.60 -19.08
CA SER A 130 22.38 8.39 -17.84
C SER A 130 22.96 7.67 -16.62
N LEU A 131 23.52 6.47 -16.78
CA LEU A 131 24.03 5.67 -15.65
C LEU A 131 25.13 6.35 -14.84
N SER A 132 25.95 7.20 -15.48
CA SER A 132 27.04 7.94 -14.80
C SER A 132 26.56 9.09 -13.92
N GLN A 133 25.30 9.47 -14.00
CA GLN A 133 24.68 10.57 -13.26
C GLN A 133 23.77 10.10 -12.12
N LEU A 134 23.62 8.77 -11.93
CA LEU A 134 22.77 8.24 -10.87
C LEU A 134 23.39 8.44 -9.49
N PRO A 135 22.56 8.73 -8.48
CA PRO A 135 23.02 8.73 -7.10
C PRO A 135 23.42 7.31 -6.66
N THR A 136 24.39 7.21 -5.79
CA THR A 136 24.75 5.94 -5.15
C THR A 136 23.93 5.77 -3.89
N LEU A 137 22.80 5.06 -4.01
CA LEU A 137 21.95 4.75 -2.86
C LEU A 137 22.35 3.43 -2.22
N HIS A 138 22.40 3.41 -0.89
CA HIS A 138 22.67 2.22 -0.08
C HIS A 138 21.45 1.83 0.74
N PRO A 139 21.19 0.53 0.96
CA PRO A 139 20.13 0.10 1.86
C PRO A 139 20.43 0.59 3.28
N LEU A 140 19.40 1.10 3.96
CA LEU A 140 19.51 1.54 5.34
C LEU A 140 19.35 0.41 6.33
N THR A 141 20.04 0.47 7.44
CA THR A 141 19.76 -0.34 8.61
C THR A 141 18.39 0.03 9.23
N PRO A 142 17.76 -0.86 10.01
CA PRO A 142 16.49 -0.55 10.68
C PRO A 142 16.52 0.71 11.53
N GLN A 143 17.64 0.97 12.22
CA GLN A 143 17.80 2.17 13.05
C GLN A 143 17.89 3.45 12.20
N GLN A 144 18.69 3.44 11.14
CA GLN A 144 18.82 4.58 10.22
C GLN A 144 17.50 4.90 9.52
N ALA A 145 16.72 3.89 9.17
CA ALA A 145 15.38 4.09 8.55
C ALA A 145 14.42 4.83 9.48
N VAL A 146 14.46 4.54 10.79
CA VAL A 146 13.68 5.28 11.80
C VAL A 146 14.13 6.73 11.83
N GLU A 147 15.43 6.97 11.94
CA GLU A 147 16.03 8.31 12.04
C GLU A 147 15.72 9.19 10.81
N GLN A 148 15.64 8.57 9.62
CA GLN A 148 15.45 9.30 8.37
C GLN A 148 13.98 9.39 7.90
N LEU A 149 13.09 8.51 8.34
CA LEU A 149 11.69 8.53 7.92
C LEU A 149 10.74 9.14 8.95
N LEU A 150 10.97 8.88 10.24
CA LEU A 150 10.06 9.31 11.30
C LEU A 150 9.86 10.83 11.38
N PRO A 151 10.89 11.67 11.16
CA PRO A 151 10.74 13.14 11.16
C PRO A 151 9.80 13.66 10.07
N HIS A 152 9.61 12.91 8.97
CA HIS A 152 8.81 13.33 7.82
C HIS A 152 7.36 12.78 7.86
N LYS A 153 6.95 12.21 9.00
CA LYS A 153 5.64 11.56 9.17
C LYS A 153 4.48 12.46 8.72
N GLU A 154 4.40 13.68 9.22
CA GLU A 154 3.29 14.59 8.93
C GLU A 154 3.26 14.99 7.45
N GLN A 155 4.42 15.27 6.88
CA GLN A 155 4.57 15.64 5.48
C GLN A 155 4.15 14.51 4.52
N LEU A 156 4.38 13.26 4.91
CA LEU A 156 3.99 12.06 4.16
C LEU A 156 2.55 11.61 4.49
N GLY A 157 1.79 12.41 5.23
CA GLY A 157 0.40 12.10 5.60
C GLY A 157 0.27 10.92 6.56
N GLY A 158 1.32 10.61 7.31
CA GLY A 158 1.33 9.56 8.32
C GLY A 158 1.58 8.15 7.80
N TYR A 159 1.72 7.94 6.49
CA TYR A 159 1.78 6.60 5.90
C TYR A 159 2.80 6.45 4.77
N LEU A 160 3.30 5.22 4.62
CA LEU A 160 4.08 4.73 3.47
C LEU A 160 3.27 3.65 2.75
N ASN A 161 3.08 3.79 1.43
CA ASN A 161 2.28 2.85 0.64
C ASN A 161 3.14 1.86 -0.14
N ILE A 162 2.93 0.57 0.07
CA ILE A 162 3.48 -0.52 -0.76
C ILE A 162 2.34 -1.48 -1.14
N ASN A 163 2.07 -1.65 -2.42
CA ASN A 163 0.98 -2.49 -2.94
C ASN A 163 -0.39 -2.16 -2.31
N HIS A 164 -0.75 -0.87 -2.24
CA HIS A 164 -1.98 -0.38 -1.58
C HIS A 164 -2.11 -0.81 -0.11
N THR A 165 -1.00 -1.12 0.55
CA THR A 165 -0.93 -1.28 1.99
C THR A 165 -0.28 -0.04 2.57
N PHE A 166 -1.03 0.68 3.38
CA PHE A 166 -0.59 1.92 3.99
C PHE A 166 -0.05 1.61 5.39
N TYR A 167 1.27 1.56 5.51
CA TYR A 167 1.99 1.38 6.75
C TYR A 167 2.09 2.71 7.49
N ARG A 168 1.59 2.82 8.71
CA ARG A 168 1.80 4.02 9.53
C ARG A 168 3.29 4.28 9.70
N ILE A 169 3.70 5.54 9.60
CA ILE A 169 5.08 5.93 9.90
C ILE A 169 5.26 5.92 11.41
N ASN A 170 5.91 4.86 11.89
CA ASN A 170 6.32 4.65 13.27
C ASN A 170 7.59 3.78 13.27
N GLU A 171 8.24 3.65 14.43
CA GLU A 171 9.50 2.92 14.52
C GLU A 171 9.39 1.48 14.00
N ALA A 172 8.35 0.74 14.38
CA ALA A 172 8.22 -0.68 14.03
C ALA A 172 8.07 -0.87 12.52
N ASN A 173 7.24 -0.05 11.86
CA ASN A 173 7.06 -0.13 10.40
C ASN A 173 8.29 0.36 9.65
N CYS A 174 8.96 1.43 10.09
CA CYS A 174 10.23 1.88 9.48
C CYS A 174 11.32 0.80 9.57
N ARG A 175 11.48 0.15 10.75
CA ARG A 175 12.40 -0.97 10.94
C ARG A 175 12.05 -2.16 10.05
N GLY A 176 10.77 -2.52 9.99
CA GLY A 176 10.28 -3.62 9.17
C GLY A 176 10.53 -3.41 7.69
N MET A 177 10.29 -2.20 7.17
CA MET A 177 10.58 -1.85 5.76
C MET A 177 12.07 -1.91 5.44
N ALA A 178 12.94 -1.42 6.34
CA ALA A 178 14.38 -1.53 6.14
C ALA A 178 14.85 -2.99 6.18
N SER A 179 14.31 -3.80 7.09
CA SER A 179 14.59 -5.24 7.15
C SER A 179 14.12 -6.00 5.90
N ALA A 180 13.05 -5.49 5.24
CA ALA A 180 12.60 -6.00 3.95
C ALA A 180 13.46 -5.50 2.76
N GLY A 181 14.46 -4.65 2.99
CA GLY A 181 15.34 -4.10 1.96
C GLY A 181 14.67 -3.03 1.08
N TRP A 182 13.71 -2.30 1.62
CA TRP A 182 12.93 -1.31 0.86
C TRP A 182 13.36 0.14 1.08
N VAL A 183 14.26 0.42 2.02
CA VAL A 183 14.67 1.79 2.37
C VAL A 183 16.11 2.02 1.95
N PHE A 184 16.33 3.06 1.14
CA PHE A 184 17.63 3.41 0.56
C PHE A 184 17.95 4.87 0.80
N SER A 185 19.24 5.21 0.94
CA SER A 185 19.70 6.59 1.11
C SER A 185 21.14 6.76 0.61
N ASP A 186 21.49 7.99 0.26
CA ASP A 186 22.88 8.47 0.07
C ASP A 186 23.36 9.39 1.21
N GLY A 187 22.58 9.50 2.29
CA GLY A 187 22.80 10.38 3.42
C GLY A 187 22.09 11.73 3.31
N GLU A 188 21.75 12.17 2.11
CA GLU A 188 21.07 13.43 1.80
C GLU A 188 19.59 13.20 1.46
N ARG A 189 19.28 12.05 0.88
CA ARG A 189 17.97 11.70 0.35
C ARG A 189 17.55 10.32 0.78
N VAL A 190 16.22 10.11 0.87
CA VAL A 190 15.62 8.82 1.20
C VAL A 190 14.67 8.40 0.09
N LEU A 191 14.81 7.16 -0.32
CA LEU A 191 13.89 6.48 -1.21
C LEU A 191 13.33 5.22 -0.51
N VAL A 192 12.02 5.10 -0.43
CA VAL A 192 11.35 3.84 -0.06
C VAL A 192 10.81 3.22 -1.32
N LEU A 193 11.38 2.09 -1.73
CA LEU A 193 11.09 1.38 -2.97
C LEU A 193 10.99 -0.12 -2.71
N GLY A 194 9.84 -0.71 -2.95
CA GLY A 194 9.64 -2.14 -2.70
C GLY A 194 8.38 -2.73 -3.30
N SER A 195 8.13 -4.00 -3.01
CA SER A 195 6.89 -4.69 -3.35
C SER A 195 6.62 -5.80 -2.33
N ARG A 196 5.38 -5.90 -1.83
CA ARG A 196 4.94 -6.97 -0.91
C ARG A 196 4.77 -8.30 -1.63
N PHE A 197 4.22 -8.24 -2.82
CA PHE A 197 3.92 -9.39 -3.66
C PHE A 197 4.03 -8.99 -5.13
N GLN A 198 4.32 -9.96 -6.01
CA GLN A 198 4.53 -9.76 -7.45
C GLN A 198 5.58 -8.66 -7.78
N PRO A 199 6.79 -8.75 -7.18
CA PRO A 199 7.83 -7.75 -7.43
C PRO A 199 8.31 -7.71 -8.89
N ASP A 200 8.03 -8.75 -9.67
CA ASP A 200 8.24 -8.85 -11.12
C ASP A 200 7.26 -8.00 -11.95
N ARG A 201 6.12 -7.62 -11.38
CA ARG A 201 5.09 -6.82 -12.08
C ARG A 201 5.17 -5.34 -11.82
N ALA A 202 5.50 -4.94 -10.59
CA ALA A 202 5.62 -3.53 -10.21
C ALA A 202 6.46 -3.33 -8.96
N LEU A 203 7.19 -2.21 -8.91
CA LEU A 203 7.73 -1.65 -7.67
C LEU A 203 6.95 -0.41 -7.26
N TYR A 204 6.89 -0.17 -5.97
CA TYR A 204 6.15 0.92 -5.35
C TYR A 204 7.12 1.90 -4.69
N ILE A 205 7.02 3.16 -5.07
CA ILE A 205 7.72 4.27 -4.43
C ILE A 205 6.79 4.77 -3.33
N ALA A 206 7.10 4.44 -2.08
CA ALA A 206 6.32 4.87 -0.92
C ALA A 206 6.76 6.25 -0.41
N ALA A 207 8.01 6.61 -0.61
CA ALA A 207 8.56 7.93 -0.35
C ALA A 207 9.77 8.21 -1.26
N ALA A 208 9.90 9.47 -1.68
CA ALA A 208 11.07 10.02 -2.35
C ALA A 208 11.21 11.45 -1.82
N ILE A 209 12.17 11.69 -0.92
CA ILE A 209 12.31 12.94 -0.16
C ILE A 209 13.78 13.29 0.06
N ASP A 210 14.09 14.57 0.12
CA ASP A 210 15.37 15.08 0.64
C ASP A 210 15.36 15.04 2.18
N ARG A 211 16.53 15.13 2.79
CA ARG A 211 16.70 15.06 4.26
C ARG A 211 15.95 16.16 5.02
N ASP A 212 15.74 17.32 4.41
CA ASP A 212 14.95 18.41 4.97
C ASP A 212 13.44 18.25 4.69
N GLY A 213 13.05 17.17 4.00
CA GLY A 213 11.68 16.87 3.60
C GLY A 213 11.27 17.48 2.26
N SER A 214 12.10 18.30 1.63
CA SER A 214 11.77 18.88 0.32
C SER A 214 11.66 17.81 -0.77
N ILE A 215 11.12 18.23 -1.92
CA ILE A 215 11.04 17.36 -3.11
C ILE A 215 12.46 17.17 -3.66
N PRO A 216 12.89 15.92 -3.84
CA PRO A 216 14.23 15.62 -4.28
C PRO A 216 14.45 15.97 -5.76
N ARG A 217 15.69 15.96 -6.18
CA ARG A 217 16.03 16.05 -7.60
C ARG A 217 15.52 14.83 -8.37
N PRO A 218 15.22 14.97 -9.67
CA PRO A 218 14.67 13.91 -10.53
C PRO A 218 15.54 12.64 -10.63
N ASP A 219 16.83 12.72 -10.33
CA ASP A 219 17.77 11.60 -10.38
C ASP A 219 17.40 10.47 -9.40
N LEU A 220 16.69 10.78 -8.30
CA LEU A 220 16.17 9.77 -7.38
C LEU A 220 15.10 8.88 -8.05
N LEU A 221 14.18 9.49 -8.82
CA LEU A 221 13.20 8.72 -9.61
C LEU A 221 13.86 7.98 -10.78
N LEU A 222 14.89 8.57 -11.39
CA LEU A 222 15.67 7.91 -12.42
C LEU A 222 16.37 6.66 -11.87
N TRP A 223 16.93 6.74 -10.67
CA TRP A 223 17.49 5.58 -9.98
C TRP A 223 16.44 4.48 -9.78
N ALA A 224 15.24 4.82 -9.29
CA ALA A 224 14.15 3.85 -9.13
C ALA A 224 13.75 3.19 -10.45
N LYS A 225 13.65 3.96 -11.54
CA LYS A 225 13.37 3.44 -12.89
C LYS A 225 14.47 2.49 -13.36
N THR A 226 15.73 2.86 -13.14
CA THR A 226 16.88 2.02 -13.49
C THR A 226 16.87 0.71 -12.72
N GLN A 227 16.57 0.74 -11.41
CA GLN A 227 16.45 -0.48 -10.61
C GLN A 227 15.32 -1.40 -11.09
N ALA A 228 14.20 -0.83 -11.53
CA ALA A 228 13.11 -1.62 -12.10
C ALA A 228 13.48 -2.21 -13.46
N ALA A 229 14.05 -1.40 -14.35
CA ALA A 229 14.47 -1.85 -15.68
C ALA A 229 15.54 -2.95 -15.64
N LEU A 230 16.56 -2.82 -14.79
CA LEU A 230 17.60 -3.85 -14.59
C LEU A 230 17.04 -5.19 -14.12
N ARG A 231 15.86 -5.19 -13.50
CA ARG A 231 15.15 -6.39 -13.03
C ARG A 231 14.06 -6.85 -14.01
N GLY A 232 13.87 -6.18 -15.14
CA GLY A 232 12.80 -6.46 -16.10
C GLY A 232 11.40 -6.13 -15.57
N ILE A 233 11.29 -5.25 -14.58
CA ILE A 233 10.01 -4.86 -13.97
C ILE A 233 9.37 -3.75 -14.80
N PRO A 234 8.16 -3.96 -15.37
CA PRO A 234 7.60 -3.06 -16.37
C PRO A 234 6.96 -1.78 -15.80
N ARG A 235 6.79 -1.67 -14.47
CA ARG A 235 5.99 -0.60 -13.89
C ARG A 235 6.51 -0.12 -12.54
N LEU A 236 6.49 1.21 -12.37
CA LEU A 236 6.59 1.87 -11.07
C LEU A 236 5.26 2.49 -10.71
N THR A 237 4.88 2.40 -9.43
CA THR A 237 3.71 3.08 -8.88
C THR A 237 4.15 3.91 -7.69
N ALA A 238 3.62 5.12 -7.55
CA ALA A 238 3.85 5.99 -6.40
C ALA A 238 2.51 6.45 -5.83
N HIS A 239 2.47 6.70 -4.52
CA HIS A 239 1.33 7.35 -3.88
C HIS A 239 1.85 8.51 -3.05
N PHE A 240 1.22 9.68 -3.20
CA PHE A 240 1.58 10.84 -2.40
C PHE A 240 0.37 11.44 -1.68
N PHE A 241 0.63 12.03 -0.54
CA PHE A 241 -0.36 12.61 0.35
C PHE A 241 -0.98 13.90 -0.23
N LEU A 242 -2.29 14.05 -0.02
CA LEU A 242 -3.04 15.25 -0.36
C LEU A 242 -3.45 15.97 0.93
N PRO A 243 -2.74 17.04 1.35
CA PRO A 243 -2.94 17.69 2.65
C PRO A 243 -4.35 18.21 2.88
N ASP A 244 -4.99 18.75 1.83
CA ASP A 244 -6.37 19.23 1.85
C ASP A 244 -7.39 18.14 1.44
N GLY A 245 -6.90 16.93 1.16
CA GLY A 245 -7.68 15.82 0.62
C GLY A 245 -8.05 15.98 -0.86
N GLN A 246 -7.51 16.97 -1.56
CA GLN A 246 -7.85 17.29 -2.96
C GLN A 246 -6.60 17.47 -3.84
N SER A 247 -5.56 18.17 -3.35
CA SER A 247 -4.43 18.54 -4.18
C SER A 247 -3.09 18.56 -3.44
N ASN A 248 -2.02 18.33 -4.19
CA ASN A 248 -0.63 18.62 -3.86
C ASN A 248 0.10 18.89 -5.17
N PRO A 249 -0.07 20.10 -5.75
CA PRO A 249 0.35 20.39 -7.12
C PRO A 249 1.85 20.26 -7.31
N THR A 250 2.65 20.62 -6.31
CA THR A 250 4.11 20.56 -6.39
C THR A 250 4.60 19.11 -6.50
N VAL A 251 4.10 18.22 -5.65
CA VAL A 251 4.45 16.78 -5.71
C VAL A 251 3.88 16.13 -6.96
N GLN A 252 2.66 16.50 -7.35
CA GLN A 252 2.07 16.00 -8.60
C GLN A 252 2.91 16.38 -9.81
N GLN A 253 3.32 17.63 -9.93
CA GLN A 253 4.17 18.10 -11.02
C GLN A 253 5.51 17.38 -11.04
N PHE A 254 6.12 17.14 -9.88
CA PHE A 254 7.36 16.38 -9.79
C PHE A 254 7.22 14.99 -10.43
N TYR A 255 6.18 14.23 -10.09
CA TYR A 255 5.94 12.92 -10.72
C TYR A 255 5.60 13.03 -12.20
N GLN A 256 4.74 13.96 -12.61
CA GLN A 256 4.34 14.15 -14.01
C GLN A 256 5.52 14.52 -14.91
N SER A 257 6.37 15.45 -14.47
CA SER A 257 7.58 15.85 -15.19
C SER A 257 8.59 14.71 -15.33
N ASN A 258 8.43 13.66 -14.53
CA ASN A 258 9.24 12.44 -14.58
C ASN A 258 8.50 11.25 -15.22
N GLY A 259 7.45 11.51 -16.04
CA GLY A 259 6.79 10.49 -16.85
C GLY A 259 5.80 9.60 -16.10
N PHE A 260 5.35 10.01 -14.90
CA PHE A 260 4.26 9.35 -14.22
C PHE A 260 2.91 9.94 -14.64
N VAL A 261 1.91 9.10 -14.79
CA VAL A 261 0.53 9.45 -15.11
C VAL A 261 -0.34 9.23 -13.88
N GLN A 262 -1.27 10.14 -13.63
CA GLN A 262 -2.19 10.03 -12.51
C GLN A 262 -3.13 8.85 -12.69
N ASP A 263 -3.36 8.10 -11.61
CA ASP A 263 -4.34 7.03 -11.55
C ASP A 263 -5.78 7.57 -11.60
N PRO A 264 -6.77 6.77 -12.03
CA PRO A 264 -8.15 7.25 -12.27
C PRO A 264 -8.89 7.73 -11.02
N SER A 265 -8.45 7.33 -9.83
CA SER A 265 -9.07 7.72 -8.56
C SER A 265 -8.04 7.87 -7.46
N ASP A 266 -8.29 8.78 -6.53
CA ASP A 266 -7.52 8.90 -5.30
C ASP A 266 -7.99 7.86 -4.28
N ASP A 267 -7.08 7.46 -3.37
CA ASP A 267 -7.33 6.52 -2.29
C ASP A 267 -7.51 7.25 -0.96
N VAL A 268 -8.44 6.78 -0.16
CA VAL A 268 -8.64 7.25 1.22
C VAL A 268 -8.28 6.12 2.19
N VAL A 269 -7.42 6.42 3.14
CA VAL A 269 -7.14 5.55 4.28
C VAL A 269 -8.20 5.79 5.35
N CYS A 270 -8.80 4.71 5.83
CA CYS A 270 -9.70 4.71 6.97
C CYS A 270 -9.08 3.89 8.10
N THR A 271 -9.04 4.46 9.29
CA THR A 271 -8.43 3.82 10.46
C THR A 271 -9.29 4.00 11.70
N ASN A 272 -9.19 3.09 12.65
CA ASN A 272 -9.58 3.36 14.02
C ASN A 272 -8.33 3.73 14.84
N HIS A 273 -8.48 4.69 15.75
CA HIS A 273 -7.49 4.91 16.80
C HIS A 273 -7.42 3.68 17.72
N PRO A 274 -6.34 3.53 18.55
CA PRO A 274 -6.20 2.35 19.38
C PRO A 274 -7.50 2.00 20.07
N LEU A 275 -7.89 0.73 20.00
CA LEU A 275 -9.00 0.21 20.77
C LEU A 275 -8.69 0.56 22.23
N THR A 276 -9.33 1.61 22.76
CA THR A 276 -9.29 1.89 24.19
C THR A 276 -9.76 0.64 24.90
N LYS A 277 -8.85 0.07 25.70
CA LYS A 277 -9.14 -1.10 26.55
C LYS A 277 -10.27 -0.79 27.52
#